data_b080427c711f83f1cb02badf943ab2de
#
_entry.id   b080427c711f83f1cb02badf943ab2de
#
_cell.length_a   1.000
_cell.length_b   1.000
_cell.length_c   1.000
_cell.angle_alpha   90.00
_cell.angle_beta   90.00
_cell.angle_gamma   90.00
#
_symmetry.space_group_name_H-M   'P 1'
#
loop_
_entity.id
_entity.type
_entity.pdbx_description
1 polymer ?
#
loop_
_entity_poly.entity_id
_entity_poly.type
_entity_poly.pdbx_seq_one_letter_code
_entity_poly.pdbx_strand_id
1 'polypeptide(L)'
;MPRQRELCAAPPLPEGGVTKGGNELYKGTSENITTAGAAAAYAANAEGIATETFGRENGDPDMYQADIDARITKIRPMATPIDQISRFATAQKSDSFEVKYYSVGTRPVKTKLRRAVETASTGTSVAITVADPDLFTLDDTIRVVGVKAVTDYKGAPYEQDSDDCPDLVLCVCGKTSEGQPIVFAVNGNKISNQPIGVPTIPQNTVLIRMGKSCGELDVQTGRFNNLPTSEMQYCQNFMAQIEQSTLDKIAAKEVNWGFSDLEEDSIYDMRLTMENSFLFGDMGKINHTTKDGMSQWFTKGIWWQAGKDIEVGTYDATKQTAVITDEDLVDISKDLFVGTGIGNKRKVLLCGSDFLSALSKIQSEKFRLKDTVEVWNLKFKSWETDFGEILAMHDELFDLNGMSDCAFALDPEFLTKKTHLSWSRNILDLKKAGVRNTDAVVIQEISCLYLRYAKAHARMKLAQQS
;
A
#
# COMPACT_ATOMS: atom_id res chain seq x y z
N MET A 1 28.32 3.62 11.39
CA MET A 1 29.21 2.63 12.03
C MET A 1 28.30 1.56 12.60
N PRO A 2 28.35 0.31 12.13
CA PRO A 2 27.56 -0.73 12.72
C PRO A 2 28.13 -1.00 14.12
N ARG A 3 27.28 -0.93 15.12
CA ARG A 3 27.61 -1.49 16.43
C ARG A 3 27.81 -2.98 16.21
N GLN A 4 29.06 -3.40 16.29
CA GLN A 4 29.33 -4.80 16.54
C GLN A 4 28.52 -5.15 17.79
N ARG A 5 27.55 -6.07 17.63
CA ARG A 5 27.04 -6.80 18.76
C ARG A 5 28.27 -7.48 19.34
N GLU A 6 28.72 -7.03 20.48
CA GLU A 6 29.49 -7.86 21.34
C GLU A 6 28.69 -9.12 21.53
N LEU A 7 29.04 -10.14 20.79
CA LEU A 7 28.60 -11.49 21.11
C LEU A 7 28.93 -11.61 22.58
N CYS A 8 27.91 -11.89 23.37
CA CYS A 8 28.06 -12.06 24.81
C CYS A 8 29.31 -12.87 25.05
N ALA A 9 30.35 -12.20 25.49
CA ALA A 9 31.51 -12.89 25.96
C ALA A 9 30.99 -13.84 27.04
N ALA A 10 31.29 -15.12 26.90
CA ALA A 10 30.94 -16.07 27.92
C ALA A 10 31.52 -15.52 29.24
N PRO A 11 30.76 -15.54 30.32
CA PRO A 11 31.22 -15.03 31.57
C PRO A 11 32.58 -15.65 31.87
N PRO A 12 33.53 -14.89 32.37
CA PRO A 12 34.87 -15.41 32.68
C PRO A 12 34.70 -16.62 33.58
N LEU A 13 35.32 -17.69 33.19
CA LEU A 13 35.32 -18.92 33.97
C LEU A 13 35.83 -18.62 35.38
N PRO A 14 35.21 -19.12 36.41
CA PRO A 14 35.70 -18.93 37.77
C PRO A 14 37.11 -19.46 37.85
N GLU A 15 37.99 -18.65 38.42
CA GLU A 15 39.38 -19.03 38.63
C GLU A 15 39.50 -20.39 39.29
N GLY A 16 40.11 -21.34 38.63
CA GLY A 16 40.35 -22.69 39.16
C GLY A 16 39.28 -23.73 38.88
N GLY A 17 38.32 -23.43 38.09
CA GLY A 17 37.22 -24.38 37.76
C GLY A 17 37.40 -25.04 36.40
N VAL A 18 37.34 -26.33 36.38
CA VAL A 18 37.01 -27.04 35.13
C VAL A 18 35.53 -26.90 34.90
N THR A 19 35.18 -26.38 33.79
CA THR A 19 33.79 -26.22 33.43
C THR A 19 33.13 -27.55 33.15
N LYS A 20 32.10 -27.81 33.87
CA LYS A 20 31.30 -28.99 33.62
C LYS A 20 30.53 -28.90 32.33
N GLY A 21 30.70 -29.89 31.52
CA GLY A 21 29.88 -30.10 30.36
C GLY A 21 29.90 -29.01 29.35
N GLY A 22 30.96 -28.32 29.41
CA GLY A 22 30.84 -27.22 28.71
C GLY A 22 31.70 -27.10 27.54
N ASN A 23 32.06 -28.10 27.00
CA ASN A 23 32.91 -28.05 25.83
C ASN A 23 32.39 -27.17 24.76
N GLU A 24 31.13 -27.23 24.69
CA GLU A 24 30.45 -26.39 23.75
C GLU A 24 30.64 -24.94 24.02
N LEU A 25 30.73 -24.75 25.19
CA LEU A 25 30.91 -23.45 25.61
C LEU A 25 32.27 -22.99 25.32
N TYR A 26 33.08 -23.96 25.22
CA TYR A 26 34.31 -23.64 25.46
C TYR A 26 35.10 -23.91 24.37
N LYS A 27 34.77 -23.75 23.45
CA LYS A 27 35.73 -23.74 22.47
C LYS A 27 36.80 -24.78 22.62
N GLY A 28 36.50 -25.82 23.30
CA GLY A 28 37.35 -26.96 23.45
C GLY A 28 38.84 -26.66 23.39
N THR A 29 39.22 -25.53 23.91
CA THR A 29 40.58 -25.11 23.72
C THR A 29 41.44 -25.67 24.83
N SER A 30 42.67 -25.92 24.50
CA SER A 30 43.69 -26.31 25.49
C SER A 30 43.78 -25.34 26.68
N GLU A 31 43.34 -24.10 26.47
CA GLU A 31 43.27 -23.09 27.54
C GLU A 31 42.30 -23.45 28.65
N ASN A 32 41.21 -24.14 28.32
CA ASN A 32 40.23 -24.59 29.33
C ASN A 32 40.74 -25.80 30.12
N ILE A 33 41.75 -26.44 29.63
CA ILE A 33 42.36 -27.62 30.22
C ILE A 33 43.62 -27.25 31.02
N THR A 34 44.00 -25.99 31.00
CA THR A 34 45.28 -25.50 31.61
C THR A 34 45.22 -25.25 33.12
N THR A 35 44.11 -25.47 33.77
CA THR A 35 44.13 -25.55 35.22
C THR A 35 44.98 -26.74 35.67
N ALA A 36 45.79 -26.55 36.61
CA ALA A 36 46.76 -27.56 37.07
C ALA A 36 46.13 -28.94 37.34
N GLY A 37 44.87 -28.96 37.77
CA GLY A 37 44.13 -30.22 38.00
C GLY A 37 43.68 -30.89 36.70
N ALA A 38 43.28 -30.14 35.70
CA ALA A 38 42.89 -30.67 34.43
C ALA A 38 44.10 -31.16 33.61
N ALA A 39 45.19 -30.41 33.65
CA ALA A 39 46.44 -30.82 33.02
C ALA A 39 47.03 -32.09 33.62
N ALA A 40 46.92 -32.26 34.93
CA ALA A 40 47.38 -33.49 35.59
C ALA A 40 46.49 -34.69 35.26
N ALA A 41 45.18 -34.50 35.20
CA ALA A 41 44.24 -35.57 34.77
C ALA A 41 44.47 -35.95 33.30
N TYR A 42 44.76 -34.96 32.50
CA TYR A 42 45.09 -35.19 31.08
C TYR A 42 46.37 -35.93 30.87
N ALA A 43 47.43 -35.57 31.62
CA ALA A 43 48.71 -36.22 31.57
C ALA A 43 48.66 -37.67 32.15
N ALA A 44 47.82 -37.92 33.12
CA ALA A 44 47.64 -39.26 33.68
C ALA A 44 46.96 -40.24 32.70
N ASN A 45 46.21 -39.74 31.76
CA ASN A 45 45.53 -40.53 30.74
C ASN A 45 46.35 -40.63 29.42
N ALA A 46 47.58 -40.17 29.42
CA ALA A 46 48.40 -40.16 28.21
C ALA A 46 48.78 -41.53 27.67
N GLU A 47 48.62 -42.58 28.45
CA GLU A 47 48.87 -43.97 28.01
C GLU A 47 47.68 -44.61 27.27
N GLY A 48 46.52 -44.01 27.31
CA GLY A 48 45.34 -44.47 26.57
C GLY A 48 44.53 -43.28 26.09
N ILE A 49 44.64 -42.96 24.84
CA ILE A 49 43.83 -41.95 24.23
C ILE A 49 42.37 -42.42 24.25
N ALA A 50 41.56 -41.80 25.05
CA ALA A 50 40.13 -42.02 24.99
C ALA A 50 39.61 -41.57 23.63
N THR A 51 39.13 -42.49 22.84
CA THR A 51 38.76 -42.25 21.45
C THR A 51 37.62 -41.26 21.31
N GLU A 52 36.81 -41.04 22.33
CA GLU A 52 35.66 -40.15 22.23
C GLU A 52 36.03 -38.66 22.42
N THR A 53 36.86 -38.35 23.43
CA THR A 53 37.15 -36.96 23.76
C THR A 53 38.48 -36.53 23.17
N PHE A 54 39.46 -37.38 23.32
CA PHE A 54 40.84 -37.08 22.90
C PHE A 54 41.05 -37.18 21.39
N GLY A 55 40.48 -38.17 20.77
CA GLY A 55 40.58 -38.31 19.34
C GLY A 55 39.93 -37.13 18.58
N ARG A 56 38.91 -36.54 19.18
CA ARG A 56 38.17 -35.43 18.56
C ARG A 56 38.84 -34.07 18.80
N GLU A 57 39.44 -33.89 19.95
CA GLU A 57 40.06 -32.60 20.29
C GLU A 57 41.54 -32.48 19.87
N ASN A 58 42.25 -33.61 19.79
CA ASN A 58 43.70 -33.65 19.50
C ASN A 58 44.06 -34.42 18.26
N GLY A 59 43.10 -35.11 17.64
CA GLY A 59 43.29 -35.78 16.36
C GLY A 59 42.99 -34.84 15.19
N ASP A 60 43.10 -35.36 14.00
CA ASP A 60 42.65 -34.67 12.80
C ASP A 60 41.12 -34.51 12.89
N PRO A 61 40.59 -33.26 12.92
CA PRO A 61 39.15 -33.01 13.03
C PRO A 61 38.35 -33.63 11.87
N ASP A 62 39.03 -33.88 10.75
CA ASP A 62 38.38 -34.50 9.58
C ASP A 62 38.21 -36.00 9.68
N MET A 63 38.76 -36.66 10.74
CA MET A 63 38.66 -38.08 10.94
C MET A 63 37.27 -38.54 11.41
N TYR A 64 36.47 -37.64 11.99
CA TYR A 64 35.11 -37.92 12.44
C TYR A 64 34.11 -37.20 11.54
N GLN A 65 33.36 -37.97 10.84
CA GLN A 65 32.24 -37.45 10.03
C GLN A 65 31.11 -37.00 10.95
N ALA A 66 30.71 -35.75 10.81
CA ALA A 66 29.53 -35.22 11.50
C ALA A 66 28.28 -35.93 10.99
N ASP A 67 27.36 -36.24 11.90
CA ASP A 67 26.02 -36.68 11.49
C ASP A 67 25.26 -35.46 10.96
N ILE A 68 25.05 -35.45 9.65
CA ILE A 68 24.45 -34.30 8.94
C ILE A 68 23.01 -34.69 8.58
N ASP A 69 22.04 -33.90 9.04
CA ASP A 69 20.67 -34.05 8.55
C ASP A 69 20.64 -33.68 7.05
N ALA A 70 20.33 -34.67 6.24
CA ALA A 70 20.21 -34.49 4.79
C ALA A 70 19.00 -33.65 4.39
N ARG A 71 18.14 -33.30 5.33
CA ARG A 71 16.98 -32.44 5.07
C ARG A 71 17.34 -30.97 5.15
N ILE A 72 17.14 -30.26 4.06
CA ILE A 72 17.25 -28.81 4.02
C ILE A 72 15.88 -28.22 4.33
N THR A 73 15.76 -27.49 5.44
CA THR A 73 14.56 -26.74 5.76
C THR A 73 14.58 -25.42 4.98
N LYS A 74 13.74 -25.33 3.97
CA LYS A 74 13.55 -24.10 3.21
C LYS A 74 12.56 -23.22 3.98
N ILE A 75 13.04 -22.13 4.56
CA ILE A 75 12.18 -21.11 5.16
C ILE A 75 11.73 -20.20 4.03
N ARG A 76 10.48 -20.30 3.67
CA ARG A 76 9.85 -19.40 2.69
C ARG A 76 8.85 -18.53 3.42
N PRO A 77 9.26 -17.32 3.78
CA PRO A 77 8.27 -16.38 4.27
C PRO A 77 7.33 -16.06 3.10
N MET A 78 6.07 -16.30 3.33
CA MET A 78 4.95 -15.69 2.67
C MET A 78 4.61 -15.86 1.21
N ALA A 79 3.32 -15.87 1.09
CA ALA A 79 2.61 -15.57 -0.14
C ALA A 79 2.94 -14.14 -0.62
N THR A 80 3.12 -13.98 -1.90
CA THR A 80 3.22 -12.68 -2.57
C THR A 80 1.81 -12.26 -3.03
N PRO A 81 1.01 -11.58 -2.18
CA PRO A 81 -0.40 -11.36 -2.44
C PRO A 81 -0.66 -10.50 -3.67
N ILE A 82 0.13 -9.46 -3.88
CA ILE A 82 -0.02 -8.57 -5.04
C ILE A 82 0.33 -9.29 -6.35
N ASP A 83 1.41 -10.08 -6.37
CA ASP A 83 1.75 -10.86 -7.56
C ASP A 83 0.62 -11.86 -7.89
N GLN A 84 0.06 -12.51 -6.89
CA GLN A 84 -1.07 -13.44 -7.08
C GLN A 84 -2.32 -12.72 -7.55
N ILE A 85 -2.75 -11.65 -6.87
CA ILE A 85 -3.90 -10.85 -7.29
C ILE A 85 -3.70 -10.30 -8.70
N SER A 86 -2.50 -9.81 -9.03
CA SER A 86 -2.19 -9.24 -10.34
C SER A 86 -2.27 -10.24 -11.49
N ARG A 87 -2.08 -11.54 -11.22
CA ARG A 87 -2.25 -12.60 -12.22
C ARG A 87 -3.70 -12.86 -12.56
N PHE A 88 -4.59 -12.66 -11.60
CA PHE A 88 -6.04 -12.79 -11.80
C PHE A 88 -6.69 -11.46 -12.22
N ALA A 89 -6.00 -10.33 -12.00
CA ALA A 89 -6.42 -9.03 -12.51
C ALA A 89 -6.32 -8.98 -14.04
N THR A 90 -6.83 -7.90 -14.63
CA THR A 90 -6.77 -7.70 -16.07
C THR A 90 -5.31 -7.57 -16.53
N ALA A 91 -4.71 -8.67 -16.94
CA ALA A 91 -3.37 -8.67 -17.53
C ALA A 91 -3.46 -8.26 -18.99
N GLN A 92 -2.67 -7.28 -19.40
CA GLN A 92 -2.62 -6.78 -20.77
C GLN A 92 -1.17 -6.70 -21.25
N LYS A 93 -0.95 -7.05 -22.52
CA LYS A 93 0.36 -6.87 -23.14
C LYS A 93 0.63 -5.39 -23.41
N SER A 94 1.87 -4.97 -23.22
CA SER A 94 2.36 -3.65 -23.57
C SER A 94 3.45 -3.76 -24.64
N ASP A 95 3.39 -2.91 -25.65
CA ASP A 95 4.42 -2.85 -26.69
C ASP A 95 5.50 -1.79 -26.40
N SER A 96 5.37 -1.07 -25.27
CA SER A 96 6.31 -0.02 -24.86
C SER A 96 6.63 -0.11 -23.36
N PHE A 97 7.81 0.39 -22.97
CA PHE A 97 8.18 0.60 -21.58
C PHE A 97 7.36 1.71 -20.91
N GLU A 98 6.86 2.67 -21.69
CA GLU A 98 5.96 3.72 -21.21
C GLU A 98 4.51 3.29 -21.44
N VAL A 99 3.75 3.24 -20.37
CA VAL A 99 2.33 2.93 -20.40
C VAL A 99 1.55 4.19 -20.02
N LYS A 100 0.80 4.73 -20.98
CA LYS A 100 -0.13 5.82 -20.73
C LYS A 100 -1.53 5.27 -20.58
N TYR A 101 -2.22 5.69 -19.54
CA TYR A 101 -3.61 5.31 -19.32
C TYR A 101 -4.44 6.54 -18.97
N TYR A 102 -5.71 6.46 -19.29
CA TYR A 102 -6.62 7.57 -19.14
C TYR A 102 -7.71 7.20 -18.16
N SER A 103 -7.98 8.08 -17.22
CA SER A 103 -9.10 7.96 -16.30
C SER A 103 -10.03 9.15 -16.45
N VAL A 104 -11.32 8.88 -16.44
CA VAL A 104 -12.35 9.92 -16.40
C VAL A 104 -12.99 9.85 -15.03
N GLY A 105 -12.69 10.83 -14.18
CA GLY A 105 -13.32 10.94 -12.88
C GLY A 105 -14.80 11.32 -13.01
N THR A 106 -15.60 10.97 -12.02
CA THR A 106 -16.96 11.52 -11.90
C THR A 106 -16.88 13.02 -11.64
N ARG A 107 -17.74 13.78 -12.32
CA ARG A 107 -17.83 15.22 -12.08
C ARG A 107 -18.10 15.47 -10.60
N PRO A 108 -17.32 16.31 -9.91
CA PRO A 108 -17.60 16.66 -8.53
C PRO A 108 -18.99 17.31 -8.44
N VAL A 109 -19.69 17.00 -7.37
CA VAL A 109 -21.06 17.50 -7.15
C VAL A 109 -21.08 18.63 -6.11
N LYS A 110 -20.05 18.66 -5.24
CA LYS A 110 -19.98 19.60 -4.11
C LYS A 110 -18.66 20.36 -4.09
N THR A 111 -18.71 21.59 -3.63
CA THR A 111 -17.55 22.44 -3.35
C THR A 111 -17.77 23.26 -2.08
N LYS A 112 -16.77 24.01 -1.64
CA LYS A 112 -16.88 24.90 -0.47
C LYS A 112 -16.77 26.36 -0.88
N LEU A 113 -17.51 27.21 -0.18
CA LEU A 113 -17.40 28.65 -0.31
C LEU A 113 -16.10 29.14 0.34
N ARG A 114 -15.25 29.86 -0.40
CA ARG A 114 -13.98 30.38 0.13
C ARG A 114 -14.14 31.69 0.91
N ARG A 115 -15.11 32.50 0.56
CA ARG A 115 -15.36 33.79 1.19
C ARG A 115 -16.83 33.92 1.54
N ALA A 116 -17.13 34.41 2.72
CA ALA A 116 -18.50 34.71 3.12
C ALA A 116 -19.17 35.67 2.13
N VAL A 117 -20.45 35.44 1.88
CA VAL A 117 -21.29 36.34 1.10
C VAL A 117 -22.14 37.16 2.05
N GLU A 118 -22.00 38.47 1.99
CA GLU A 118 -22.86 39.40 2.72
C GLU A 118 -24.13 39.64 1.90
N THR A 119 -25.22 39.94 2.59
CA THR A 119 -26.51 40.24 1.94
C THR A 119 -26.36 41.40 0.96
N ALA A 120 -26.65 41.15 -0.31
CA ALA A 120 -26.66 42.21 -1.31
C ALA A 120 -27.87 43.11 -1.08
N SER A 121 -27.63 44.37 -0.66
CA SER A 121 -28.70 45.32 -0.36
C SER A 121 -29.35 45.93 -1.61
N THR A 122 -28.72 45.85 -2.78
CA THR A 122 -29.14 46.57 -3.99
C THR A 122 -29.12 45.78 -5.27
N GLY A 123 -28.64 44.53 -5.28
CA GLY A 123 -28.50 43.68 -6.47
C GLY A 123 -29.28 42.40 -6.36
N THR A 124 -29.78 41.93 -7.50
CA THR A 124 -30.45 40.63 -7.61
C THR A 124 -29.45 39.47 -7.74
N SER A 125 -28.22 39.74 -8.12
CA SER A 125 -27.17 38.75 -8.31
C SER A 125 -25.89 39.15 -7.59
N VAL A 126 -25.14 38.15 -7.13
CA VAL A 126 -23.88 38.29 -6.39
C VAL A 126 -22.87 37.32 -6.96
N ALA A 127 -21.61 37.76 -7.09
CA ALA A 127 -20.50 36.87 -7.41
C ALA A 127 -20.06 36.17 -6.12
N ILE A 128 -19.98 34.86 -6.17
CA ILE A 128 -19.52 34.01 -5.04
C ILE A 128 -18.14 33.46 -5.33
N THR A 129 -17.26 33.46 -4.34
CA THR A 129 -15.91 32.90 -4.46
C THR A 129 -15.91 31.46 -3.94
N VAL A 130 -15.78 30.49 -4.84
CA VAL A 130 -15.81 29.07 -4.53
C VAL A 130 -14.43 28.44 -4.67
N ALA A 131 -14.24 27.26 -4.07
CA ALA A 131 -12.99 26.51 -4.18
C ALA A 131 -12.76 26.01 -5.61
N ASP A 132 -13.81 25.50 -6.26
CA ASP A 132 -13.77 24.94 -7.60
C ASP A 132 -14.78 25.67 -8.51
N PRO A 133 -14.40 26.78 -9.14
CA PRO A 133 -15.31 27.58 -9.95
C PRO A 133 -15.75 26.89 -11.24
N ASP A 134 -14.98 25.93 -11.74
CA ASP A 134 -15.29 25.15 -12.94
C ASP A 134 -16.40 24.11 -12.74
N LEU A 135 -16.75 23.85 -11.48
CA LEU A 135 -17.86 22.97 -11.14
C LEU A 135 -19.20 23.50 -11.66
N PHE A 136 -19.35 24.82 -11.66
CA PHE A 136 -20.61 25.49 -12.01
C PHE A 136 -20.57 26.07 -13.41
N THR A 137 -21.64 25.87 -14.14
CA THR A 137 -21.86 26.43 -15.47
C THR A 137 -23.16 27.24 -15.46
N LEU A 138 -23.42 27.99 -16.55
CA LEU A 138 -24.65 28.73 -16.71
C LEU A 138 -25.86 27.81 -16.49
N ASP A 139 -26.89 28.32 -15.84
CA ASP A 139 -28.16 27.68 -15.51
C ASP A 139 -28.07 26.55 -14.46
N ASP A 140 -26.88 26.28 -13.91
CA ASP A 140 -26.75 25.32 -12.80
C ASP A 140 -27.45 25.84 -11.54
N THR A 141 -28.19 24.97 -10.87
CA THR A 141 -28.81 25.23 -9.56
C THR A 141 -27.90 24.69 -8.45
N ILE A 142 -27.78 25.44 -7.38
CA ILE A 142 -26.87 25.19 -6.27
C ILE A 142 -27.66 25.17 -4.97
N ARG A 143 -27.59 24.09 -4.22
CA ARG A 143 -28.10 24.01 -2.85
C ARG A 143 -26.99 24.44 -1.89
N VAL A 144 -27.32 25.35 -1.00
CA VAL A 144 -26.43 25.86 0.05
C VAL A 144 -26.75 25.12 1.34
N VAL A 145 -25.90 24.19 1.75
CA VAL A 145 -26.17 23.31 2.89
C VAL A 145 -26.12 24.09 4.20
N GLY A 146 -27.16 23.96 5.02
CA GLY A 146 -27.22 24.59 6.35
C GLY A 146 -27.58 26.08 6.35
N VAL A 147 -27.84 26.68 5.20
CA VAL A 147 -28.38 28.03 5.11
C VAL A 147 -29.84 27.92 4.66
N LYS A 148 -30.74 28.40 5.49
CA LYS A 148 -32.18 28.28 5.24
C LYS A 148 -32.68 29.31 4.21
N ALA A 149 -33.71 28.96 3.47
CA ALA A 149 -34.43 29.83 2.58
C ALA A 149 -35.14 30.93 3.37
N VAL A 150 -35.30 32.10 2.78
CA VAL A 150 -35.98 33.22 3.45
C VAL A 150 -37.43 33.34 3.05
N THR A 151 -37.73 33.07 1.77
CA THR A 151 -39.10 33.20 1.23
C THR A 151 -39.42 32.02 0.31
N ASP A 152 -40.70 31.67 0.24
CA ASP A 152 -41.21 30.76 -0.77
C ASP A 152 -41.24 31.40 -2.18
N TYR A 153 -41.63 30.63 -3.19
CA TYR A 153 -41.75 31.10 -4.58
C TYR A 153 -42.81 32.20 -4.77
N LYS A 154 -43.76 32.34 -3.84
CA LYS A 154 -44.77 33.38 -3.83
C LYS A 154 -44.33 34.62 -3.03
N GLY A 155 -43.25 34.51 -2.30
CA GLY A 155 -42.68 35.56 -1.48
C GLY A 155 -43.23 35.63 -0.07
N ALA A 156 -43.89 34.57 0.38
CA ALA A 156 -44.21 34.43 1.78
C ALA A 156 -42.95 34.04 2.56
N PRO A 157 -42.70 34.62 3.73
CA PRO A 157 -41.54 34.26 4.54
C PRO A 157 -41.69 32.84 5.10
N TYR A 158 -40.59 32.10 5.13
CA TYR A 158 -40.55 30.84 5.85
C TYR A 158 -40.29 31.10 7.35
N GLU A 159 -40.84 30.25 8.19
CA GLU A 159 -40.45 30.17 9.59
C GLU A 159 -39.07 29.49 9.66
N GLN A 160 -38.06 30.25 10.08
CA GLN A 160 -36.64 29.83 10.00
C GLN A 160 -36.35 28.59 10.86
N ASP A 161 -37.08 28.41 11.94
CA ASP A 161 -36.89 27.29 12.89
C ASP A 161 -37.76 26.07 12.53
N SER A 162 -38.54 26.14 11.44
CA SER A 162 -39.35 25.01 11.01
C SER A 162 -38.49 23.99 10.23
N ASP A 163 -38.75 22.71 10.47
CA ASP A 163 -38.18 21.59 9.69
C ASP A 163 -38.61 21.65 8.22
N ASP A 164 -39.74 22.30 7.93
CA ASP A 164 -40.27 22.45 6.58
C ASP A 164 -39.56 23.57 5.79
N CYS A 165 -38.70 24.37 6.43
CA CYS A 165 -37.95 25.39 5.73
C CYS A 165 -36.81 24.79 4.91
N PRO A 166 -36.85 24.85 3.56
CA PRO A 166 -35.83 24.26 2.71
C PRO A 166 -34.50 25.02 2.82
N ASP A 167 -33.42 24.37 2.41
CA ASP A 167 -32.15 25.05 2.25
C ASP A 167 -32.22 26.09 1.13
N LEU A 168 -31.36 27.11 1.23
CA LEU A 168 -31.21 28.13 0.19
C LEU A 168 -30.80 27.50 -1.14
N VAL A 169 -31.51 27.88 -2.19
CA VAL A 169 -31.21 27.49 -3.56
C VAL A 169 -30.78 28.71 -4.36
N LEU A 170 -29.64 28.60 -5.01
CA LEU A 170 -29.08 29.63 -5.90
C LEU A 170 -29.11 29.12 -7.33
N CYS A 171 -29.21 30.04 -8.30
CA CYS A 171 -29.09 29.73 -9.72
C CYS A 171 -27.94 30.56 -10.32
N VAL A 172 -27.13 29.96 -11.17
CA VAL A 172 -25.98 30.60 -11.82
C VAL A 172 -26.45 31.33 -13.06
N CYS A 173 -26.34 32.65 -13.07
CA CYS A 173 -26.69 33.48 -14.21
C CYS A 173 -25.48 33.95 -15.03
N GLY A 174 -24.27 33.74 -14.56
CA GLY A 174 -23.07 34.15 -15.29
C GLY A 174 -21.78 33.75 -14.56
N LYS A 175 -20.66 34.17 -15.13
CA LYS A 175 -19.35 34.07 -14.50
C LYS A 175 -18.61 35.38 -14.56
N THR A 176 -17.79 35.67 -13.57
CA THR A 176 -16.89 36.82 -13.57
C THR A 176 -15.74 36.60 -14.56
N SER A 177 -14.94 37.65 -14.82
CA SER A 177 -13.70 37.53 -15.62
C SER A 177 -12.70 36.53 -15.04
N GLU A 178 -12.77 36.29 -13.72
CA GLU A 178 -11.95 35.31 -12.99
C GLU A 178 -12.56 33.90 -12.97
N GLY A 179 -13.67 33.70 -13.68
CA GLY A 179 -14.35 32.40 -13.76
C GLY A 179 -15.26 32.08 -12.57
N GLN A 180 -15.36 32.96 -11.55
CA GLN A 180 -16.23 32.72 -10.39
C GLN A 180 -17.71 32.85 -10.76
N PRO A 181 -18.59 32.00 -10.23
CA PRO A 181 -20.00 32.03 -10.57
C PRO A 181 -20.71 33.28 -10.00
N ILE A 182 -21.55 33.88 -10.84
CA ILE A 182 -22.51 34.93 -10.46
C ILE A 182 -23.85 34.26 -10.26
N VAL A 183 -24.46 34.42 -9.10
CA VAL A 183 -25.67 33.70 -8.70
C VAL A 183 -26.76 34.65 -8.24
N PHE A 184 -28.01 34.22 -8.40
CA PHE A 184 -29.15 34.81 -7.75
C PHE A 184 -29.87 33.76 -6.91
N ALA A 185 -30.61 34.20 -5.91
CA ALA A 185 -31.34 33.31 -5.03
C ALA A 185 -32.71 32.98 -5.61
N VAL A 186 -33.04 31.68 -5.61
CA VAL A 186 -34.36 31.20 -6.02
C VAL A 186 -35.39 31.36 -4.89
N ASN A 187 -34.98 31.09 -3.66
CA ASN A 187 -35.80 31.16 -2.45
C ASN A 187 -35.10 32.00 -1.35
N GLY A 188 -34.58 33.15 -1.75
CA GLY A 188 -33.93 34.12 -0.85
C GLY A 188 -34.87 35.26 -0.46
N ASN A 189 -34.28 36.44 -0.16
CA ASN A 189 -35.05 37.63 0.18
C ASN A 189 -35.79 38.20 -1.03
N LYS A 190 -37.08 38.42 -0.95
CA LYS A 190 -37.84 39.14 -1.95
C LYS A 190 -37.80 40.66 -1.70
N ILE A 191 -37.59 41.39 -2.76
CA ILE A 191 -37.72 42.86 -2.77
C ILE A 191 -38.83 43.20 -3.77
N SER A 192 -40.00 43.62 -3.28
CA SER A 192 -41.09 44.17 -4.08
C SER A 192 -41.45 43.39 -5.35
N ASN A 193 -41.78 42.10 -5.24
CA ASN A 193 -42.16 41.20 -6.35
C ASN A 193 -41.07 40.95 -7.42
N GLN A 194 -39.88 41.43 -7.20
CA GLN A 194 -38.69 41.17 -8.05
C GLN A 194 -37.85 40.03 -7.46
N PRO A 195 -37.06 39.30 -8.28
CA PRO A 195 -36.13 38.33 -7.77
C PRO A 195 -35.12 39.02 -6.80
N ILE A 196 -34.79 38.62 -5.90
CA ILE A 196 -34.42 38.21 -4.63
C ILE A 196 -32.93 38.44 -4.41
N GLY A 197 -32.57 39.22 -3.40
CA GLY A 197 -31.21 39.31 -2.89
C GLY A 197 -30.72 37.96 -2.31
N VAL A 198 -29.46 37.69 -2.45
CA VAL A 198 -28.83 36.53 -1.84
C VAL A 198 -28.64 36.78 -0.34
N PRO A 199 -29.16 35.94 0.57
CA PRO A 199 -28.93 36.11 2.00
C PRO A 199 -27.46 35.86 2.36
N THR A 200 -27.07 36.20 3.57
CA THR A 200 -25.74 35.98 4.08
C THR A 200 -25.41 34.51 4.08
N ILE A 201 -24.26 34.13 3.51
CA ILE A 201 -23.76 32.77 3.48
C ILE A 201 -22.39 32.74 4.19
N PRO A 202 -22.24 31.95 5.25
CA PRO A 202 -20.96 31.85 5.97
C PRO A 202 -19.83 31.27 5.10
N GLN A 203 -18.61 31.61 5.41
CA GLN A 203 -17.42 31.00 4.81
C GLN A 203 -17.39 29.50 5.11
N ASN A 204 -16.79 28.70 4.22
CA ASN A 204 -16.67 27.24 4.30
C ASN A 204 -18.00 26.47 4.16
N THR A 205 -19.11 27.15 3.88
CA THR A 205 -20.40 26.49 3.59
C THR A 205 -20.26 25.56 2.38
N VAL A 206 -20.87 24.38 2.48
CA VAL A 206 -20.87 23.41 1.40
C VAL A 206 -21.95 23.78 0.38
N LEU A 207 -21.54 23.83 -0.87
CA LEU A 207 -22.38 24.11 -2.02
C LEU A 207 -22.53 22.81 -2.83
N ILE A 208 -23.74 22.39 -3.08
CA ILE A 208 -24.07 21.17 -3.84
C ILE A 208 -24.75 21.58 -5.14
N ARG A 209 -24.17 21.12 -6.26
CA ARG A 209 -24.78 21.28 -7.56
C ARG A 209 -25.95 20.31 -7.73
N MET A 210 -27.14 20.76 -8.02
CA MET A 210 -28.33 19.93 -8.19
C MET A 210 -28.61 19.60 -9.65
N GLY A 211 -28.43 20.52 -10.55
CA GLY A 211 -28.71 20.35 -11.98
C GLY A 211 -28.91 21.67 -12.67
N LYS A 212 -29.48 21.64 -13.86
CA LYS A 212 -29.74 22.84 -14.66
C LYS A 212 -31.22 23.19 -14.69
N SER A 213 -31.48 24.48 -14.70
CA SER A 213 -32.82 25.04 -14.88
C SER A 213 -32.77 26.06 -16.01
N CYS A 214 -33.14 25.63 -17.21
CA CYS A 214 -33.14 26.43 -18.42
C CYS A 214 -34.52 27.06 -18.67
N GLY A 215 -34.57 28.18 -19.36
CA GLY A 215 -35.80 28.80 -19.80
C GLY A 215 -36.49 28.03 -20.93
N GLU A 216 -37.78 28.29 -21.12
CA GLU A 216 -38.59 27.60 -22.14
C GLU A 216 -38.06 27.79 -23.57
N LEU A 217 -37.47 28.93 -23.86
CA LEU A 217 -36.93 29.28 -25.18
C LEU A 217 -35.44 29.04 -25.33
N ASP A 218 -34.78 28.51 -24.29
CA ASP A 218 -33.33 28.29 -24.32
C ASP A 218 -32.99 27.09 -25.22
N VAL A 219 -32.21 27.36 -26.24
CA VAL A 219 -31.68 26.33 -27.17
C VAL A 219 -30.32 25.83 -26.72
N GLN A 220 -29.60 26.61 -25.91
CA GLN A 220 -28.24 26.30 -25.46
C GLN A 220 -28.09 26.58 -23.96
N THR A 221 -27.29 25.78 -23.31
CA THR A 221 -26.90 25.96 -21.92
C THR A 221 -25.38 25.84 -21.78
N GLY A 222 -24.84 26.24 -20.65
CA GLY A 222 -23.40 26.17 -20.36
C GLY A 222 -22.83 24.78 -20.58
N ARG A 223 -21.78 24.67 -21.39
CA ARG A 223 -21.11 23.40 -21.68
C ARG A 223 -20.22 22.99 -20.50
N PHE A 224 -20.25 21.72 -20.22
CA PHE A 224 -19.27 21.06 -19.36
C PHE A 224 -18.76 19.81 -20.03
N ASN A 225 -17.45 19.77 -20.30
CA ASN A 225 -16.80 18.58 -20.84
C ASN A 225 -15.91 18.00 -19.78
N ASN A 226 -16.16 16.74 -19.43
CA ASN A 226 -15.27 15.99 -18.58
C ASN A 226 -14.23 15.30 -19.48
N LEU A 227 -13.00 15.80 -19.46
CA LEU A 227 -11.92 15.27 -20.29
C LEU A 227 -11.16 14.19 -19.50
N PRO A 228 -10.74 13.11 -20.19
CA PRO A 228 -9.86 12.14 -19.60
C PRO A 228 -8.54 12.77 -19.17
N THR A 229 -8.12 12.48 -17.95
CA THR A 229 -6.78 12.80 -17.47
C THR A 229 -5.83 11.67 -17.84
N SER A 230 -4.71 11.99 -18.45
CA SER A 230 -3.68 10.99 -18.74
C SER A 230 -2.75 10.83 -17.56
N GLU A 231 -2.50 9.59 -17.19
CA GLU A 231 -1.47 9.20 -16.24
C GLU A 231 -0.46 8.29 -16.96
N MET A 232 0.74 8.21 -16.40
CA MET A 232 1.84 7.46 -17.01
C MET A 232 2.45 6.52 -15.98
N GLN A 233 2.89 5.35 -16.46
CA GLN A 233 3.61 4.35 -15.68
C GLN A 233 4.73 3.77 -16.49
N TYR A 234 5.82 3.34 -15.84
CA TYR A 234 6.95 2.68 -16.49
C TYR A 234 6.97 1.19 -16.17
N CYS A 235 7.27 0.38 -17.19
CA CYS A 235 7.54 -1.03 -17.01
C CYS A 235 8.98 -1.20 -16.52
N GLN A 236 9.15 -1.86 -15.37
CA GLN A 236 10.45 -2.20 -14.81
C GLN A 236 10.89 -3.56 -15.31
N ASN A 237 12.19 -3.68 -15.59
CA ASN A 237 12.81 -4.94 -15.97
C ASN A 237 13.31 -5.65 -14.70
N PHE A 238 12.66 -6.74 -14.35
CA PHE A 238 13.05 -7.63 -13.26
C PHE A 238 13.86 -8.78 -13.83
N MET A 239 15.02 -9.04 -13.27
CA MET A 239 15.92 -10.08 -13.76
C MET A 239 16.63 -10.76 -12.59
N ALA A 240 16.68 -12.08 -12.63
CA ALA A 240 17.52 -12.89 -11.75
C ALA A 240 18.41 -13.80 -12.58
N GLN A 241 19.69 -13.88 -12.23
CA GLN A 241 20.66 -14.75 -12.87
C GLN A 241 21.19 -15.77 -11.89
N ILE A 242 21.19 -17.03 -12.29
CA ILE A 242 21.65 -18.16 -11.50
C ILE A 242 22.78 -18.79 -12.25
N GLU A 243 23.91 -19.00 -11.58
CA GLU A 243 25.07 -19.65 -12.17
C GLU A 243 25.52 -20.82 -11.27
N GLN A 244 25.88 -21.93 -11.91
CA GLN A 244 26.53 -23.05 -11.22
C GLN A 244 27.80 -23.43 -11.96
N SER A 245 28.92 -23.48 -11.23
CA SER A 245 30.19 -23.89 -11.84
C SER A 245 30.23 -25.40 -12.12
N THR A 246 31.07 -25.76 -13.07
CA THR A 246 31.29 -27.19 -13.38
C THR A 246 31.89 -27.94 -12.20
N LEU A 247 32.75 -27.29 -11.42
CA LEU A 247 33.35 -27.89 -10.22
C LEU A 247 32.30 -28.15 -9.15
N ASP A 248 31.39 -27.21 -8.92
CA ASP A 248 30.29 -27.38 -7.95
C ASP A 248 29.34 -28.52 -8.33
N LYS A 249 29.19 -28.80 -9.63
CA LYS A 249 28.39 -29.94 -10.11
C LYS A 249 29.03 -31.29 -9.86
N ILE A 250 30.37 -31.35 -9.89
CA ILE A 250 31.14 -32.58 -9.75
C ILE A 250 31.47 -32.85 -8.28
N ALA A 251 31.52 -31.81 -7.47
CA ALA A 251 31.85 -31.92 -6.05
C ALA A 251 30.82 -32.84 -5.34
N ALA A 252 31.34 -33.76 -4.55
CA ALA A 252 30.51 -34.54 -3.64
C ALA A 252 30.00 -33.60 -2.54
N LYS A 253 28.69 -33.49 -2.41
CA LYS A 253 28.04 -32.63 -1.41
C LYS A 253 27.49 -33.51 -0.29
N GLU A 254 27.70 -33.11 0.93
CA GLU A 254 27.12 -33.75 2.10
C GLU A 254 25.60 -33.65 2.12
N VAL A 255 25.10 -32.52 1.58
CA VAL A 255 23.67 -32.26 1.44
C VAL A 255 23.34 -32.08 -0.04
N ASN A 256 22.26 -32.71 -0.48
CA ASN A 256 21.85 -32.65 -1.89
C ASN A 256 21.23 -31.26 -2.21
N TRP A 257 22.08 -30.30 -2.55
CA TRP A 257 21.68 -28.96 -3.00
C TRP A 257 22.10 -28.77 -4.47
N GLY A 258 21.10 -28.85 -5.35
CA GLY A 258 21.30 -28.85 -6.80
C GLY A 258 20.99 -27.52 -7.46
N PHE A 259 21.20 -27.47 -8.77
CA PHE A 259 20.89 -26.29 -9.59
C PHE A 259 19.38 -25.95 -9.57
N SER A 260 18.51 -26.96 -9.53
CA SER A 260 17.06 -26.79 -9.44
C SER A 260 16.64 -26.09 -8.13
N ASP A 261 17.34 -26.38 -7.04
CA ASP A 261 17.05 -25.73 -5.75
C ASP A 261 17.46 -24.28 -5.75
N LEU A 262 18.60 -23.96 -6.39
CA LEU A 262 19.06 -22.59 -6.59
C LEU A 262 18.09 -21.81 -7.50
N GLU A 263 17.58 -22.47 -8.56
CA GLU A 263 16.61 -21.86 -9.46
C GLU A 263 15.28 -21.57 -8.75
N GLU A 264 14.79 -22.51 -7.95
CA GLU A 264 13.57 -22.36 -7.17
C GLU A 264 13.69 -21.19 -6.16
N ASP A 265 14.79 -21.10 -5.45
CA ASP A 265 15.06 -20.06 -4.47
C ASP A 265 15.15 -18.67 -5.14
N SER A 266 15.86 -18.60 -6.27
CA SER A 266 15.99 -17.34 -7.03
C SER A 266 14.66 -16.88 -7.65
N ILE A 267 13.80 -17.79 -8.07
CA ILE A 267 12.44 -17.46 -8.54
C ILE A 267 11.65 -16.84 -7.39
N TYR A 268 11.80 -17.40 -6.21
CA TYR A 268 11.09 -16.92 -5.03
C TYR A 268 11.55 -15.52 -4.63
N ASP A 269 12.86 -15.31 -4.54
CA ASP A 269 13.46 -13.99 -4.26
C ASP A 269 13.05 -12.95 -5.29
N MET A 270 13.10 -13.30 -6.59
CA MET A 270 12.67 -12.41 -7.65
C MET A 270 11.18 -11.99 -7.51
N ARG A 271 10.30 -12.92 -7.13
CA ARG A 271 8.89 -12.58 -6.90
C ARG A 271 8.70 -11.64 -5.71
N LEU A 272 9.44 -11.88 -4.63
CA LEU A 272 9.40 -11.03 -3.44
C LEU A 272 9.88 -9.61 -3.74
N THR A 273 10.98 -9.50 -4.47
CA THR A 273 11.52 -8.19 -4.87
C THR A 273 10.63 -7.46 -5.87
N MET A 274 9.98 -8.21 -6.79
CA MET A 274 8.95 -7.66 -7.68
C MET A 274 7.77 -7.10 -6.88
N GLU A 275 7.27 -7.83 -5.91
CA GLU A 275 6.15 -7.40 -5.08
C GLU A 275 6.47 -6.15 -4.29
N ASN A 276 7.66 -6.09 -3.69
CA ASN A 276 8.11 -4.90 -2.98
C ASN A 276 8.17 -3.67 -3.92
N SER A 277 8.66 -3.86 -5.14
CA SER A 277 8.69 -2.79 -6.15
C SER A 277 7.29 -2.37 -6.60
N PHE A 278 6.36 -3.33 -6.73
CA PHE A 278 4.98 -3.04 -7.09
C PHE A 278 4.19 -2.34 -5.97
N LEU A 279 4.53 -2.59 -4.72
CA LEU A 279 3.92 -1.93 -3.57
C LEU A 279 4.50 -0.53 -3.36
N PHE A 280 5.83 -0.41 -3.22
CA PHE A 280 6.49 0.77 -2.67
C PHE A 280 7.46 1.47 -3.62
N GLY A 281 7.70 0.93 -4.82
CA GLY A 281 8.63 1.51 -5.79
C GLY A 281 8.31 2.97 -6.13
N ASP A 282 9.31 3.71 -6.57
CA ASP A 282 9.12 5.07 -7.09
C ASP A 282 9.40 5.11 -8.59
N MET A 283 8.67 5.98 -9.29
CA MET A 283 8.74 6.08 -10.74
C MET A 283 9.96 6.88 -11.18
N GLY A 284 10.79 6.30 -12.03
CA GLY A 284 11.94 6.99 -12.55
C GLY A 284 12.46 6.42 -13.86
N LYS A 285 13.24 7.25 -14.55
CA LYS A 285 14.04 6.84 -15.68
C LYS A 285 15.45 7.41 -15.51
N ILE A 286 16.44 6.54 -15.49
CA ILE A 286 17.83 6.92 -15.34
C ILE A 286 18.59 6.49 -16.59
N ASN A 287 19.30 7.41 -17.23
CA ASN A 287 20.21 7.12 -18.32
C ASN A 287 21.63 6.99 -17.76
N HIS A 288 22.17 5.79 -17.79
CA HIS A 288 23.51 5.56 -17.26
C HIS A 288 24.59 5.97 -18.27
N THR A 289 25.51 6.80 -17.82
CA THR A 289 26.72 7.15 -18.60
C THR A 289 27.76 6.03 -18.59
N THR A 290 27.71 5.17 -17.57
CA THR A 290 28.69 4.07 -17.35
C THR A 290 28.26 2.72 -17.93
N LYS A 291 27.00 2.59 -18.38
CA LYS A 291 26.44 1.39 -19.00
C LYS A 291 26.03 1.65 -20.43
N ASP A 292 26.96 2.09 -21.25
CA ASP A 292 26.76 2.35 -22.70
C ASP A 292 25.52 3.18 -23.03
N GLY A 293 25.14 4.11 -22.14
CA GLY A 293 23.97 4.95 -22.30
C GLY A 293 22.63 4.24 -22.12
N MET A 294 22.61 3.03 -21.59
CA MET A 294 21.35 2.30 -21.36
C MET A 294 20.47 3.01 -20.35
N SER A 295 19.17 3.06 -20.66
CA SER A 295 18.15 3.59 -19.75
C SER A 295 17.66 2.50 -18.82
N GLN A 296 17.57 2.81 -17.54
CA GLN A 296 16.87 2.00 -16.54
C GLN A 296 15.54 2.65 -16.20
N TRP A 297 14.51 1.83 -16.13
CA TRP A 297 13.14 2.25 -15.91
C TRP A 297 12.65 1.66 -14.58
N PHE A 298 12.02 2.48 -13.77
CA PHE A 298 11.50 2.11 -12.45
C PHE A 298 10.00 2.32 -12.41
N THR A 299 9.28 1.33 -11.89
CA THR A 299 7.83 1.37 -11.78
C THR A 299 7.40 2.13 -10.52
N LYS A 300 6.28 2.86 -10.61
CA LYS A 300 5.66 3.49 -9.44
C LYS A 300 4.82 2.47 -8.69
N GLY A 301 5.09 2.29 -7.42
CA GLY A 301 4.34 1.41 -6.55
C GLY A 301 2.87 1.85 -6.39
N ILE A 302 2.00 0.88 -6.17
CA ILE A 302 0.56 1.14 -6.02
C ILE A 302 0.25 1.96 -4.75
N TRP A 303 1.08 1.87 -3.73
CA TRP A 303 0.99 2.70 -2.54
C TRP A 303 0.94 4.19 -2.87
N TRP A 304 1.79 4.63 -3.78
CA TRP A 304 1.89 6.04 -4.19
C TRP A 304 0.84 6.46 -5.23
N GLN A 305 0.08 5.51 -5.75
CA GLN A 305 -0.98 5.76 -6.72
C GLN A 305 -2.36 5.94 -6.05
N ALA A 306 -2.50 5.57 -4.77
CA ALA A 306 -3.76 5.70 -4.05
C ALA A 306 -4.20 7.17 -3.94
N GLY A 307 -5.49 7.40 -4.10
CA GLY A 307 -6.07 8.74 -4.09
C GLY A 307 -6.72 9.16 -2.77
N LYS A 308 -6.67 8.31 -1.74
CA LYS A 308 -7.20 8.60 -0.41
C LYS A 308 -6.20 8.23 0.67
N ASP A 309 -6.12 9.06 1.69
CA ASP A 309 -5.42 8.79 2.94
C ASP A 309 -6.43 8.79 4.07
N ILE A 310 -6.44 7.73 4.88
CA ILE A 310 -7.37 7.53 5.99
C ILE A 310 -6.55 7.26 7.25
N GLU A 311 -6.68 8.10 8.23
CA GLU A 311 -6.15 7.85 9.57
C GLU A 311 -7.18 7.08 10.38
N VAL A 312 -6.76 6.02 11.05
CA VAL A 312 -7.65 5.03 11.67
C VAL A 312 -7.40 4.94 13.16
N GLY A 313 -8.49 5.02 13.92
CA GLY A 313 -8.48 4.85 15.38
C GLY A 313 -7.97 6.07 16.14
N THR A 314 -7.80 5.88 17.44
CA THR A 314 -7.30 6.91 18.36
C THR A 314 -6.06 6.39 19.08
N TYR A 315 -5.04 7.23 19.21
CA TYR A 315 -3.83 6.88 19.95
C TYR A 315 -4.08 6.85 21.47
N ASP A 316 -3.89 5.69 22.08
CA ASP A 316 -3.97 5.53 23.55
C ASP A 316 -2.56 5.71 24.14
N ALA A 317 -2.32 6.86 24.76
CA ALA A 317 -1.04 7.19 25.38
C ALA A 317 -0.66 6.24 26.52
N THR A 318 -1.64 5.59 27.17
CA THR A 318 -1.40 4.65 28.26
C THR A 318 -0.86 3.32 27.74
N LYS A 319 -1.37 2.87 26.62
CA LYS A 319 -0.97 1.61 25.98
C LYS A 319 0.13 1.79 24.94
N GLN A 320 0.46 3.04 24.60
CA GLN A 320 1.38 3.39 23.51
C GLN A 320 1.03 2.71 22.17
N THR A 321 -0.25 2.48 21.95
CA THR A 321 -0.76 1.86 20.71
C THR A 321 -2.03 2.56 20.27
N ALA A 322 -2.30 2.51 18.97
CA ALA A 322 -3.59 2.94 18.46
C ALA A 322 -4.66 1.89 18.81
N VAL A 323 -5.82 2.37 19.17
CA VAL A 323 -7.00 1.54 19.43
C VAL A 323 -8.05 1.87 18.38
N ILE A 324 -8.55 0.85 17.72
CA ILE A 324 -9.65 0.95 16.77
C ILE A 324 -10.94 0.55 17.53
N THR A 325 -11.93 1.40 17.48
CA THR A 325 -13.26 1.15 18.06
C THR A 325 -14.26 0.70 17.02
N ASP A 326 -15.42 0.23 17.45
CA ASP A 326 -16.53 -0.12 16.57
C ASP A 326 -17.02 1.07 15.73
N GLU A 327 -16.96 2.28 16.30
CA GLU A 327 -17.34 3.51 15.59
C GLU A 327 -16.33 3.83 14.49
N ASP A 328 -15.04 3.67 14.74
CA ASP A 328 -13.99 3.86 13.74
C ASP A 328 -14.17 2.90 12.57
N LEU A 329 -14.58 1.64 12.82
CA LEU A 329 -14.86 0.68 11.74
C LEU A 329 -16.03 1.12 10.84
N VAL A 330 -17.08 1.69 11.42
CA VAL A 330 -18.20 2.24 10.65
C VAL A 330 -17.73 3.40 9.79
N ASP A 331 -16.92 4.29 10.35
CA ASP A 331 -16.38 5.45 9.63
C ASP A 331 -15.40 5.02 8.52
N ILE A 332 -14.51 4.06 8.78
CA ILE A 332 -13.65 3.46 7.75
C ILE A 332 -14.48 2.88 6.61
N SER A 333 -15.51 2.10 6.96
CA SER A 333 -16.39 1.48 5.96
C SER A 333 -17.13 2.52 5.14
N LYS A 334 -17.63 3.57 5.78
CA LYS A 334 -18.24 4.70 5.11
C LYS A 334 -17.26 5.40 4.17
N ASP A 335 -16.05 5.69 4.62
CA ASP A 335 -15.04 6.35 3.81
C ASP A 335 -14.57 5.50 2.64
N LEU A 336 -14.53 4.18 2.81
CA LEU A 336 -14.14 3.25 1.74
C LEU A 336 -15.24 3.03 0.69
N PHE A 337 -16.51 3.03 1.11
CA PHE A 337 -17.62 2.58 0.26
C PHE A 337 -18.65 3.66 -0.07
N VAL A 338 -18.57 4.85 0.53
CA VAL A 338 -19.51 5.94 0.27
C VAL A 338 -18.80 7.12 -0.41
N GLY A 339 -19.37 7.60 -1.52
CA GLY A 339 -18.90 8.77 -2.25
C GLY A 339 -18.84 8.54 -3.77
N THR A 340 -18.31 9.51 -4.48
CA THR A 340 -18.18 9.45 -5.94
C THR A 340 -16.84 8.85 -6.36
N GLY A 341 -16.88 7.85 -7.24
CA GLY A 341 -15.67 7.22 -7.79
C GLY A 341 -15.01 6.19 -6.88
N ILE A 342 -15.75 5.59 -5.99
CA ILE A 342 -15.23 4.68 -4.95
C ILE A 342 -14.99 3.26 -5.46
N GLY A 343 -15.49 2.90 -6.64
CA GLY A 343 -15.36 1.55 -7.18
C GLY A 343 -16.35 0.55 -6.58
N ASN A 344 -15.92 -0.70 -6.45
CA ASN A 344 -16.78 -1.78 -6.00
C ASN A 344 -17.00 -1.80 -4.49
N LYS A 345 -18.06 -2.52 -4.11
CA LYS A 345 -18.39 -2.77 -2.71
C LYS A 345 -17.60 -3.93 -2.08
N ARG A 346 -16.60 -4.43 -2.76
CA ARG A 346 -15.70 -5.47 -2.26
C ARG A 346 -14.27 -5.01 -2.43
N LYS A 347 -13.53 -4.90 -1.33
CA LYS A 347 -12.14 -4.45 -1.33
C LYS A 347 -11.24 -5.41 -0.60
N VAL A 348 -10.01 -5.51 -1.09
CA VAL A 348 -8.93 -6.26 -0.44
C VAL A 348 -8.13 -5.29 0.43
N LEU A 349 -7.89 -5.65 1.66
CA LEU A 349 -7.10 -4.90 2.62
C LEU A 349 -5.82 -5.67 2.94
N LEU A 350 -4.70 -5.17 2.45
CA LEU A 350 -3.38 -5.68 2.78
C LEU A 350 -2.86 -4.91 3.98
N CYS A 351 -2.53 -5.60 5.06
CA CYS A 351 -2.22 -5.00 6.34
C CYS A 351 -0.86 -5.40 6.86
N GLY A 352 -0.16 -4.46 7.50
CA GLY A 352 0.93 -4.77 8.40
C GLY A 352 0.44 -5.42 9.70
N SER A 353 1.36 -5.98 10.45
CA SER A 353 1.06 -6.77 11.65
C SER A 353 0.34 -5.99 12.74
N ASP A 354 0.78 -4.75 13.01
CA ASP A 354 0.19 -3.91 14.04
C ASP A 354 -1.23 -3.47 13.67
N PHE A 355 -1.44 -3.12 12.39
CA PHE A 355 -2.76 -2.75 11.89
C PHE A 355 -3.73 -3.93 12.00
N LEU A 356 -3.33 -5.11 11.55
CA LEU A 356 -4.18 -6.30 11.61
C LEU A 356 -4.43 -6.75 13.06
N SER A 357 -3.43 -6.58 13.96
CA SER A 357 -3.60 -6.84 15.39
C SER A 357 -4.64 -5.91 16.01
N ALA A 358 -4.56 -4.60 15.71
CA ALA A 358 -5.54 -3.63 16.18
C ALA A 358 -6.95 -3.96 15.69
N LEU A 359 -7.08 -4.31 14.41
CA LEU A 359 -8.34 -4.71 13.80
C LEU A 359 -8.90 -6.01 14.41
N SER A 360 -8.04 -6.98 14.73
CA SER A 360 -8.46 -8.28 15.31
C SER A 360 -8.86 -8.19 16.78
N LYS A 361 -8.52 -7.12 17.49
CA LYS A 361 -8.91 -6.91 18.90
C LYS A 361 -10.32 -6.37 19.06
N ILE A 362 -10.95 -5.97 17.96
CA ILE A 362 -12.31 -5.43 17.99
C ILE A 362 -13.29 -6.59 18.17
N GLN A 363 -14.12 -6.48 19.20
CA GLN A 363 -15.22 -7.41 19.46
C GLN A 363 -16.54 -6.67 19.21
N SER A 364 -17.07 -6.79 18.02
CA SER A 364 -18.30 -6.12 17.64
C SER A 364 -19.38 -7.12 17.24
N GLU A 365 -20.60 -6.92 17.74
CA GLU A 365 -21.78 -7.63 17.26
C GLU A 365 -22.26 -7.10 15.89
N LYS A 366 -21.87 -5.89 15.54
CA LYS A 366 -22.26 -5.22 14.30
C LYS A 366 -21.46 -5.70 13.08
N PHE A 367 -20.24 -6.16 13.30
CA PHE A 367 -19.38 -6.64 12.24
C PHE A 367 -19.27 -8.16 12.32
N ARG A 368 -19.86 -8.83 11.36
CA ARG A 368 -19.80 -10.29 11.28
C ARG A 368 -18.49 -10.70 10.64
N LEU A 369 -17.61 -11.27 11.44
CA LEU A 369 -16.48 -12.02 10.93
C LEU A 369 -17.06 -13.26 10.24
N LYS A 370 -16.98 -13.31 8.93
CA LYS A 370 -17.26 -14.54 8.18
C LYS A 370 -16.07 -15.48 8.29
N ASP A 371 -16.33 -16.74 8.00
CA ASP A 371 -15.27 -17.74 7.86
C ASP A 371 -14.22 -17.27 6.84
N THR A 372 -13.03 -17.81 6.97
CA THR A 372 -11.93 -17.54 6.04
C THR A 372 -12.37 -17.81 4.61
N VAL A 373 -12.32 -16.79 3.77
CA VAL A 373 -12.68 -16.90 2.35
C VAL A 373 -11.40 -17.09 1.55
N GLU A 374 -11.39 -18.13 0.74
CA GLU A 374 -10.27 -18.38 -0.17
C GLU A 374 -10.60 -17.78 -1.55
N VAL A 375 -9.83 -16.78 -1.94
CA VAL A 375 -9.94 -16.12 -3.24
C VAL A 375 -8.52 -15.99 -3.80
N TRP A 376 -8.34 -16.29 -5.10
CA TRP A 376 -7.04 -16.25 -5.79
C TRP A 376 -5.94 -17.09 -5.11
N ASN A 377 -6.32 -18.24 -4.53
CA ASN A 377 -5.45 -19.10 -3.72
C ASN A 377 -4.85 -18.41 -2.47
N LEU A 378 -5.45 -17.32 -2.03
CA LEU A 378 -5.11 -16.60 -0.81
C LEU A 378 -6.26 -16.72 0.19
N LYS A 379 -5.90 -16.80 1.46
CA LYS A 379 -6.87 -16.87 2.56
C LYS A 379 -7.05 -15.50 3.17
N PHE A 380 -8.26 -14.98 3.05
CA PHE A 380 -8.64 -13.69 3.61
C PHE A 380 -9.58 -13.87 4.79
N LYS A 381 -9.48 -13.00 5.77
CA LYS A 381 -10.54 -12.77 6.73
C LYS A 381 -11.57 -11.83 6.11
N SER A 382 -12.80 -12.28 5.94
CA SER A 382 -13.87 -11.45 5.38
C SER A 382 -14.64 -10.75 6.50
N TRP A 383 -14.79 -9.45 6.33
CA TRP A 383 -15.52 -8.55 7.22
C TRP A 383 -16.67 -7.93 6.44
N GLU A 384 -17.89 -8.30 6.77
CA GLU A 384 -19.10 -7.78 6.15
C GLU A 384 -19.57 -6.57 6.93
N THR A 385 -19.73 -5.46 6.22
CA THR A 385 -20.24 -4.19 6.74
C THR A 385 -21.51 -3.81 5.99
N ASP A 386 -22.33 -2.90 6.54
CA ASP A 386 -23.53 -2.40 5.87
C ASP A 386 -23.23 -1.72 4.52
N PHE A 387 -22.00 -1.27 4.32
CA PHE A 387 -21.58 -0.56 3.11
C PHE A 387 -20.90 -1.45 2.08
N GLY A 388 -20.30 -2.55 2.50
CA GLY A 388 -19.57 -3.47 1.62
C GLY A 388 -18.76 -4.52 2.37
N GLU A 389 -18.02 -5.33 1.62
CA GLU A 389 -17.19 -6.41 2.12
C GLU A 389 -15.71 -6.03 2.07
N ILE A 390 -14.99 -6.26 3.17
CA ILE A 390 -13.54 -6.06 3.30
C ILE A 390 -12.88 -7.43 3.48
N LEU A 391 -11.95 -7.75 2.61
CA LEU A 391 -11.13 -8.95 2.66
C LEU A 391 -9.76 -8.58 3.21
N ALA A 392 -9.50 -8.82 4.48
CA ALA A 392 -8.24 -8.47 5.11
C ALA A 392 -7.25 -9.65 5.10
N MET A 393 -5.99 -9.32 4.85
CA MET A 393 -4.87 -10.24 4.84
C MET A 393 -3.62 -9.56 5.38
N HIS A 394 -2.79 -10.31 6.10
CA HIS A 394 -1.47 -9.85 6.50
C HIS A 394 -0.50 -9.91 5.31
N ASP A 395 0.30 -8.88 5.15
CA ASP A 395 1.39 -8.81 4.18
C ASP A 395 2.69 -8.39 4.90
N GLU A 396 3.64 -9.32 5.00
CA GLU A 396 4.91 -9.09 5.71
C GLU A 396 5.78 -8.00 5.08
N LEU A 397 5.54 -7.65 3.82
CA LEU A 397 6.29 -6.58 3.19
C LEU A 397 6.05 -5.23 3.85
N PHE A 398 4.88 -5.01 4.43
CA PHE A 398 4.63 -3.81 5.23
C PHE A 398 5.52 -3.80 6.48
N ASP A 399 5.67 -4.92 7.16
CA ASP A 399 6.52 -5.03 8.35
C ASP A 399 8.00 -4.89 8.00
N LEU A 400 8.45 -5.50 6.92
CA LEU A 400 9.83 -5.41 6.44
C LEU A 400 10.22 -3.97 6.03
N ASN A 401 9.26 -3.20 5.52
CA ASN A 401 9.47 -1.79 5.16
C ASN A 401 9.23 -0.82 6.34
N GLY A 402 9.00 -1.33 7.56
CA GLY A 402 8.76 -0.49 8.73
C GLY A 402 7.40 0.22 8.75
N MET A 403 6.42 -0.35 8.06
CA MET A 403 5.06 0.16 7.91
C MET A 403 4.04 -0.79 8.54
N SER A 404 4.38 -1.40 9.68
CA SER A 404 3.52 -2.36 10.39
C SER A 404 2.17 -1.77 10.82
N ASP A 405 2.13 -0.45 11.00
CA ASP A 405 0.96 0.36 11.36
C ASP A 405 0.08 0.77 10.16
N CYS A 406 0.46 0.35 8.96
CA CYS A 406 -0.19 0.74 7.73
C CYS A 406 -1.03 -0.39 7.13
N ALA A 407 -2.00 0.00 6.32
CA ALA A 407 -2.77 -0.92 5.47
C ALA A 407 -3.12 -0.28 4.13
N PHE A 408 -3.31 -1.10 3.13
CA PHE A 408 -3.68 -0.68 1.78
C PHE A 408 -4.99 -1.31 1.34
N ALA A 409 -6.00 -0.47 1.11
CA ALA A 409 -7.27 -0.91 0.57
C ALA A 409 -7.25 -0.87 -0.96
N LEU A 410 -7.30 -2.04 -1.56
CA LEU A 410 -7.24 -2.27 -2.99
C LEU A 410 -8.60 -2.70 -3.54
N ASP A 411 -9.01 -2.11 -4.64
CA ASP A 411 -10.10 -2.63 -5.47
C ASP A 411 -9.52 -3.45 -6.63
N PRO A 412 -9.67 -4.78 -6.62
CA PRO A 412 -9.03 -5.64 -7.61
C PRO A 412 -9.48 -5.40 -9.06
N GLU A 413 -10.69 -4.90 -9.28
CA GLU A 413 -11.18 -4.62 -10.64
C GLU A 413 -10.48 -3.44 -11.31
N PHE A 414 -9.97 -2.52 -10.50
CA PHE A 414 -9.25 -1.35 -11.02
C PHE A 414 -7.73 -1.51 -10.98
N LEU A 415 -7.25 -2.70 -10.58
CA LEU A 415 -5.86 -3.08 -10.72
C LEU A 415 -5.61 -3.63 -12.12
N THR A 416 -4.59 -3.14 -12.80
CA THR A 416 -4.19 -3.64 -14.11
C THR A 416 -2.71 -3.91 -14.15
N LYS A 417 -2.33 -5.11 -14.59
CA LYS A 417 -0.93 -5.46 -14.89
C LYS A 417 -0.67 -5.28 -16.37
N LYS A 418 0.35 -4.50 -16.71
CA LYS A 418 0.89 -4.42 -18.08
C LYS A 418 2.20 -5.17 -18.14
N THR A 419 2.29 -6.08 -19.09
CA THR A 419 3.46 -6.93 -19.29
C THR A 419 4.05 -6.66 -20.66
N HIS A 420 5.28 -6.12 -20.71
CA HIS A 420 6.01 -5.91 -21.93
C HIS A 420 6.71 -7.18 -22.36
N LEU A 421 7.39 -7.85 -21.42
CA LEU A 421 7.95 -9.19 -21.59
C LEU A 421 7.38 -10.09 -20.50
N SER A 422 6.69 -11.14 -20.91
CA SER A 422 6.19 -12.15 -20.00
C SER A 422 7.35 -12.92 -19.38
N TRP A 423 7.09 -13.52 -18.23
CA TRP A 423 8.05 -14.38 -17.57
C TRP A 423 8.76 -15.30 -18.55
N SER A 424 10.06 -15.13 -18.66
CA SER A 424 10.92 -15.90 -19.57
C SER A 424 12.09 -16.49 -18.82
N ARG A 425 12.46 -17.71 -19.21
CA ARG A 425 13.61 -18.44 -18.70
C ARG A 425 14.57 -18.69 -19.86
N ASN A 426 15.72 -18.08 -19.82
CA ASN A 426 16.74 -18.20 -20.87
C ASN A 426 17.97 -18.92 -20.32
N ILE A 427 18.39 -19.99 -20.97
CA ILE A 427 19.61 -20.70 -20.63
C ILE A 427 20.76 -20.02 -21.37
N LEU A 428 21.76 -19.58 -20.61
CA LEU A 428 22.97 -19.00 -21.17
C LEU A 428 24.09 -20.05 -21.20
N ASP A 429 24.63 -20.31 -22.38
CA ASP A 429 25.77 -21.18 -22.57
C ASP A 429 27.07 -20.36 -22.49
N LEU A 430 27.48 -20.01 -21.29
CA LEU A 430 28.66 -19.19 -21.03
C LEU A 430 29.96 -19.95 -21.35
N LYS A 431 29.93 -21.29 -21.37
CA LYS A 431 31.06 -22.14 -21.76
C LYS A 431 31.37 -22.04 -23.25
N LYS A 432 30.33 -22.15 -24.10
CA LYS A 432 30.51 -21.98 -25.56
C LYS A 432 30.89 -20.55 -25.95
N ALA A 433 30.37 -19.58 -25.17
CA ALA A 433 30.75 -18.19 -25.37
C ALA A 433 32.19 -17.86 -24.93
N GLY A 434 32.87 -18.79 -24.26
CA GLY A 434 34.26 -18.60 -23.78
C GLY A 434 34.38 -17.59 -22.62
N VAL A 435 33.25 -17.23 -21.97
CA VAL A 435 33.24 -16.22 -20.91
C VAL A 435 33.52 -16.82 -19.54
N ARG A 436 32.83 -17.90 -19.18
CA ARG A 436 32.95 -18.58 -17.87
C ARG A 436 32.64 -20.07 -18.02
N ASN A 437 33.26 -20.89 -17.15
CA ASN A 437 32.97 -22.31 -17.08
C ASN A 437 31.79 -22.61 -16.11
N THR A 438 30.64 -22.00 -16.40
CA THR A 438 29.41 -22.08 -15.62
C THR A 438 28.24 -22.39 -16.51
N ASP A 439 27.24 -23.08 -15.98
CA ASP A 439 25.91 -23.12 -16.57
C ASP A 439 25.08 -22.03 -15.90
N ALA A 440 24.43 -21.20 -16.69
CA ALA A 440 23.67 -20.08 -16.20
C ALA A 440 22.23 -20.08 -16.76
N VAL A 441 21.31 -19.64 -15.94
CA VAL A 441 19.94 -19.38 -16.32
C VAL A 441 19.60 -17.95 -15.95
N VAL A 442 19.00 -17.22 -16.85
CA VAL A 442 18.44 -15.88 -16.61
C VAL A 442 16.93 -15.98 -16.67
N ILE A 443 16.31 -15.54 -15.59
CA ILE A 443 14.87 -15.36 -15.46
C ILE A 443 14.58 -13.89 -15.57
N GLN A 444 13.61 -13.53 -16.40
CA GLN A 444 13.30 -12.14 -16.69
C GLN A 444 11.79 -11.92 -16.85
N GLU A 445 11.31 -10.81 -16.32
CA GLU A 445 9.97 -10.28 -16.59
C GLU A 445 10.04 -8.75 -16.66
N ILE A 446 9.36 -8.15 -17.65
CA ILE A 446 9.23 -6.70 -17.79
C ILE A 446 7.75 -6.36 -17.64
N SER A 447 7.42 -5.74 -16.54
CA SER A 447 6.01 -5.44 -16.22
C SER A 447 5.85 -4.24 -15.30
N CYS A 448 4.64 -3.74 -15.20
CA CYS A 448 4.23 -2.70 -14.27
C CYS A 448 2.81 -2.93 -13.78
N LEU A 449 2.50 -2.37 -12.61
CA LEU A 449 1.14 -2.30 -12.07
C LEU A 449 0.66 -0.85 -12.05
N TYR A 450 -0.61 -0.64 -12.37
CA TYR A 450 -1.24 0.65 -12.19
C TYR A 450 -2.69 0.53 -11.75
N LEU A 451 -3.12 1.56 -11.03
CA LEU A 451 -4.48 1.71 -10.52
C LEU A 451 -5.23 2.65 -11.45
N ARG A 452 -6.35 2.19 -12.01
CA ARG A 452 -7.18 3.06 -12.89
C ARG A 452 -7.93 3.92 -11.92
N TYR A 453 -8.57 4.07 -11.21
CA TYR A 453 -9.29 4.99 -10.33
C TYR A 453 -8.54 5.16 -9.01
N ALA A 454 -7.67 6.13 -8.91
CA ALA A 454 -6.92 6.40 -7.68
C ALA A 454 -7.82 6.54 -6.43
N LYS A 455 -9.00 7.15 -6.57
CA LYS A 455 -9.96 7.36 -5.48
C LYS A 455 -10.68 6.08 -5.01
N ALA A 456 -10.62 4.99 -5.79
CA ALA A 456 -11.15 3.70 -5.37
C ALA A 456 -10.24 2.97 -4.39
N HIS A 457 -9.00 3.45 -4.25
CA HIS A 457 -7.97 2.86 -3.40
C HIS A 457 -7.61 3.82 -2.28
N ALA A 458 -7.30 3.27 -1.11
CA ALA A 458 -6.96 4.07 0.06
C ALA A 458 -5.73 3.52 0.78
N ARG A 459 -4.87 4.45 1.22
CA ARG A 459 -3.85 4.17 2.21
C ARG A 459 -4.46 4.41 3.58
N MET A 460 -4.23 3.51 4.47
CA MET A 460 -4.67 3.63 5.85
C MET A 460 -3.48 3.61 6.77
N LYS A 461 -3.53 4.38 7.81
CA LYS A 461 -2.50 4.42 8.84
C LYS A 461 -3.16 4.50 10.21
N LEU A 462 -2.63 3.76 11.18
CA LEU A 462 -3.05 3.89 12.56
C LEU A 462 -2.66 5.27 13.09
N ALA A 463 -3.56 5.85 13.90
CA ALA A 463 -3.29 7.12 14.56
C ALA A 463 -2.00 7.03 15.39
N GLN A 464 -1.13 8.01 15.23
CA GLN A 464 0.13 8.12 15.94
C GLN A 464 0.06 9.22 17.00
N GLN A 465 1.00 9.18 17.92
CA GLN A 465 1.16 10.28 18.89
C GLN A 465 1.49 11.56 18.12
N SER A 466 0.62 12.56 18.21
CA SER A 466 0.80 13.89 17.63
C SER A 466 1.81 14.72 18.43
#